data_d2f40c3586fdc27442fdbf660481e373
#
_entry.id   d2f40c3586fdc27442fdbf660481e373
#
_cell.length_a   1.000
_cell.length_b   1.000
_cell.length_c   1.000
_cell.angle_alpha   90.00
_cell.angle_beta   90.00
_cell.angle_gamma   90.00
#
_symmetry.space_group_name_H-M   'P 1'
#
loop_
_entity.id
_entity.type
_entity.pdbx_description
1 polymer ?
#
loop_
_entity_poly.entity_id
_entity_poly.type
_entity_poly.pdbx_seq_one_letter_code
_entity_poly.pdbx_strand_id
1 'polypeptide(L)'
;MRRLTLLTLFILCLAVTAQAEPRSFTLFSADLPQGWDGEENMGFKSGNPDECMLILGLSNEKHDGYDALISIFVLPNEQKDDSAALANKLAPLQANASTPRPQGPFWTFNGEPRSQTFPAPGVTKVNTTSDKVFIAIVQDPQQRGAEAVFASLKGLTPEASKLLSQ
;
A
#
# COMPACT_ATOMS: atom_id res chain seq x y z
N MET A 1 -33.21 57.54 -15.32
CA MET A 1 -32.99 56.20 -15.80
C MET A 1 -31.64 55.77 -15.32
N ARG A 2 -31.57 54.93 -14.21
CA ARG A 2 -30.35 54.46 -13.61
C ARG A 2 -30.07 53.07 -14.19
N ARG A 3 -28.97 52.92 -14.90
CA ARG A 3 -28.48 51.62 -15.36
C ARG A 3 -27.69 50.94 -14.22
N LEU A 4 -28.26 49.88 -13.66
CA LEU A 4 -27.64 49.02 -12.66
C LEU A 4 -26.78 48.02 -13.42
N THR A 5 -25.45 48.18 -13.35
CA THR A 5 -24.51 47.23 -13.93
C THR A 5 -24.25 46.15 -12.88
N LEU A 6 -24.82 44.97 -13.08
CA LEU A 6 -24.55 43.77 -12.26
C LEU A 6 -23.15 43.24 -12.60
N LEU A 7 -22.19 43.44 -11.69
CA LEU A 7 -20.86 42.87 -11.77
C LEU A 7 -20.95 41.42 -11.22
N THR A 8 -21.06 40.46 -12.11
CA THR A 8 -21.03 39.04 -11.74
C THR A 8 -19.59 38.67 -11.47
N LEU A 9 -19.23 38.63 -10.19
CA LEU A 9 -17.92 38.15 -9.73
C LEU A 9 -17.88 36.60 -9.90
N PHE A 10 -17.26 36.15 -10.96
CA PHE A 10 -17.00 34.73 -11.22
C PHE A 10 -15.83 34.29 -10.30
N ILE A 11 -16.15 33.79 -9.12
CA ILE A 11 -15.16 33.17 -8.23
C ILE A 11 -14.78 31.83 -8.87
N LEU A 12 -13.68 31.83 -9.61
CA LEU A 12 -13.03 30.61 -10.08
C LEU A 12 -12.43 29.97 -8.86
N CYS A 13 -13.14 29.04 -8.23
CA CYS A 13 -12.58 28.09 -7.25
C CYS A 13 -11.57 27.22 -8.00
N LEU A 14 -10.30 27.62 -7.98
CA LEU A 14 -9.19 26.75 -8.30
C LEU A 14 -9.18 25.68 -7.22
N ALA A 15 -9.88 24.57 -7.46
CA ALA A 15 -9.67 23.34 -6.72
C ALA A 15 -8.22 22.93 -7.00
N VAL A 16 -7.31 23.24 -6.08
CA VAL A 16 -5.98 22.64 -6.04
C VAL A 16 -6.24 21.16 -5.75
N THR A 17 -6.41 20.38 -6.80
CA THR A 17 -6.35 18.93 -6.67
C THR A 17 -4.95 18.62 -6.16
N ALA A 18 -4.82 18.15 -4.94
CA ALA A 18 -3.57 17.61 -4.41
C ALA A 18 -3.12 16.52 -5.39
N GLN A 19 -2.19 16.88 -6.26
CA GLN A 19 -1.74 16.02 -7.34
C GLN A 19 -0.82 14.98 -6.70
N ALA A 20 -1.18 13.71 -6.81
CA ALA A 20 -0.32 12.63 -6.39
C ALA A 20 0.91 12.63 -7.31
N GLU A 21 2.10 12.56 -6.73
CA GLU A 21 3.35 12.51 -7.49
C GLU A 21 3.78 11.05 -7.65
N PRO A 22 4.07 10.61 -8.89
CA PRO A 22 4.60 9.27 -9.12
C PRO A 22 6.01 9.16 -8.52
N ARG A 23 6.20 8.21 -7.61
CA ARG A 23 7.50 7.88 -7.04
C ARG A 23 7.91 6.48 -7.42
N SER A 24 9.14 6.34 -7.89
CA SER A 24 9.70 5.05 -8.30
C SER A 24 10.67 4.53 -7.24
N PHE A 25 10.56 3.22 -7.00
CA PHE A 25 11.41 2.39 -6.17
C PHE A 25 12.07 1.33 -7.05
N THR A 26 12.78 0.36 -6.50
CA THR A 26 13.46 -0.66 -7.31
C THR A 26 12.46 -1.58 -8.05
N LEU A 27 11.45 -2.09 -7.36
CA LEU A 27 10.50 -3.03 -7.94
C LEU A 27 9.17 -2.40 -8.35
N PHE A 28 8.78 -1.29 -7.73
CA PHE A 28 7.46 -0.68 -7.90
C PHE A 28 7.54 0.82 -8.11
N SER A 29 6.48 1.39 -8.68
CA SER A 29 6.16 2.80 -8.55
C SER A 29 4.78 2.96 -7.92
N ALA A 30 4.54 4.09 -7.26
CA ALA A 30 3.26 4.46 -6.65
C ALA A 30 3.00 5.94 -6.84
N ASP A 31 1.74 6.32 -6.99
CA ASP A 31 1.32 7.71 -6.98
C ASP A 31 1.09 8.12 -5.51
N LEU A 32 1.99 8.93 -4.97
CA LEU A 32 1.96 9.36 -3.57
C LEU A 32 1.28 10.73 -3.45
N PRO A 33 0.13 10.82 -2.75
CA PRO A 33 -0.49 12.10 -2.42
C PRO A 33 0.38 12.93 -1.48
N GLN A 34 0.08 14.22 -1.37
CA GLN A 34 0.78 15.12 -0.45
C GLN A 34 0.79 14.56 0.99
N GLY A 35 1.95 14.58 1.63
CA GLY A 35 2.18 14.08 2.98
C GLY A 35 2.52 12.60 3.07
N TRP A 36 2.33 11.84 1.98
CA TRP A 36 2.83 10.47 1.90
C TRP A 36 4.30 10.46 1.55
N ASP A 37 5.02 9.50 2.12
CA ASP A 37 6.42 9.22 1.79
C ASP A 37 6.65 7.72 1.66
N GLY A 38 7.79 7.33 1.11
CA GLY A 38 8.14 5.93 0.92
C GLY A 38 9.61 5.66 1.20
N GLU A 39 9.87 4.55 1.88
CA GLU A 39 11.20 4.04 2.18
C GLU A 39 11.31 2.60 1.68
N GLU A 40 12.39 2.29 0.97
CA GLU A 40 12.68 0.96 0.46
C GLU A 40 13.96 0.41 1.09
N ASN A 41 13.92 -0.86 1.46
CA ASN A 41 15.06 -1.62 1.94
C ASN A 41 15.18 -2.92 1.15
N MET A 42 16.18 -3.00 0.28
CA MET A 42 16.51 -4.21 -0.47
C MET A 42 17.38 -5.13 0.37
N GLY A 43 17.11 -6.44 0.31
CA GLY A 43 17.84 -7.45 1.07
C GLY A 43 17.61 -7.37 2.59
N PHE A 44 16.48 -6.83 3.02
CA PHE A 44 16.17 -6.48 4.42
C PHE A 44 16.25 -7.66 5.40
N LYS A 45 16.04 -8.89 4.94
CA LYS A 45 16.00 -10.08 5.80
C LYS A 45 17.31 -10.85 5.80
N SER A 46 17.87 -11.12 4.64
CA SER A 46 19.06 -11.98 4.49
C SER A 46 20.20 -11.36 3.71
N GLY A 47 20.04 -10.12 3.23
CA GLY A 47 20.97 -9.47 2.30
C GLY A 47 20.81 -9.93 0.85
N ASN A 48 19.84 -10.80 0.57
CA ASN A 48 19.51 -11.22 -0.79
C ASN A 48 18.91 -10.03 -1.57
N PRO A 49 19.50 -9.57 -2.70
CA PRO A 49 19.00 -8.44 -3.47
C PRO A 49 17.58 -8.67 -4.05
N ASP A 50 17.12 -9.91 -4.03
CA ASP A 50 15.77 -10.29 -4.43
C ASP A 50 14.70 -10.06 -3.36
N GLU A 51 15.09 -9.68 -2.16
CA GLU A 51 14.19 -9.32 -1.07
C GLU A 51 13.96 -7.82 -1.08
N CYS A 52 12.70 -7.42 -0.97
CA CYS A 52 12.31 -6.00 -0.90
C CYS A 52 11.33 -5.81 0.26
N MET A 53 11.60 -4.81 1.08
CA MET A 53 10.62 -4.22 1.99
C MET A 53 10.40 -2.78 1.55
N LEU A 54 9.18 -2.45 1.15
CA LEU A 54 8.76 -1.10 0.80
C LEU A 54 7.69 -0.64 1.80
N ILE A 55 7.95 0.46 2.45
CA ILE A 55 7.03 1.13 3.37
C ILE A 55 6.53 2.40 2.71
N LEU A 56 5.22 2.55 2.57
CA LEU A 56 4.58 3.79 2.13
C LEU A 56 3.73 4.29 3.30
N GLY A 57 3.95 5.51 3.76
CA GLY A 57 3.32 6.01 4.96
C GLY A 57 2.90 7.47 4.88
N LEU A 58 1.77 7.77 5.51
CA LEU A 58 1.34 9.13 5.82
C LEU A 58 1.73 9.42 7.27
N SER A 59 2.73 10.25 7.47
CA SER A 59 3.15 10.67 8.82
C SER A 59 2.04 11.42 9.54
N ASN A 60 1.90 11.18 10.84
CA ASN A 60 0.99 11.95 11.66
C ASN A 60 1.50 13.38 11.90
N GLU A 61 0.66 14.26 12.43
CA GLU A 61 0.99 15.66 12.66
C GLU A 61 2.19 15.87 13.61
N LYS A 62 2.46 14.91 14.48
CA LYS A 62 3.58 14.97 15.43
C LYS A 62 4.89 14.44 14.87
N HIS A 63 4.87 13.82 13.71
CA HIS A 63 6.00 13.14 13.08
C HIS A 63 6.65 12.04 13.95
N ASP A 64 5.89 11.43 14.85
CA ASP A 64 6.31 10.34 15.73
C ASP A 64 5.66 8.98 15.38
N GLY A 65 4.89 8.94 14.30
CA GLY A 65 4.19 7.75 13.80
C GLY A 65 3.44 8.02 12.51
N TYR A 66 2.48 7.17 12.22
CA TYR A 66 1.70 7.21 10.98
C TYR A 66 0.20 7.38 11.25
N ASP A 67 -0.52 8.04 10.34
CA ASP A 67 -1.98 8.03 10.25
C ASP A 67 -2.47 6.90 9.34
N ALA A 68 -1.65 6.54 8.33
CA ALA A 68 -1.88 5.40 7.45
C ALA A 68 -0.53 4.79 7.02
N LEU A 69 -0.50 3.47 6.82
CA LEU A 69 0.71 2.74 6.50
C LEU A 69 0.43 1.59 5.54
N ILE A 70 1.29 1.43 4.54
CA ILE A 70 1.32 0.27 3.66
C ILE A 70 2.71 -0.35 3.79
N SER A 71 2.76 -1.60 4.27
CA SER A 71 3.99 -2.37 4.35
C SER A 71 3.96 -3.46 3.27
N ILE A 72 4.90 -3.42 2.33
CA ILE A 72 5.00 -4.35 1.22
C ILE A 72 6.28 -5.17 1.39
N PHE A 73 6.14 -6.48 1.28
CA PHE A 73 7.24 -7.43 1.32
C PHE A 73 7.25 -8.28 0.05
N VAL A 74 8.39 -8.33 -0.61
CA VAL A 74 8.66 -9.30 -1.68
C VAL A 74 9.79 -10.21 -1.21
N LEU A 75 9.56 -11.51 -1.24
CA LEU A 75 10.49 -12.52 -0.75
C LEU A 75 10.57 -13.69 -1.75
N PRO A 76 11.63 -14.48 -1.73
CA PRO A 76 11.68 -15.75 -2.43
C PRO A 76 10.56 -16.69 -1.95
N ASN A 77 9.92 -17.41 -2.89
CA ASN A 77 8.94 -18.44 -2.59
C ASN A 77 9.63 -19.80 -2.41
N GLU A 78 10.39 -19.95 -1.33
CA GLU A 78 11.19 -21.16 -1.07
C GLU A 78 10.33 -22.42 -0.89
N GLN A 79 9.12 -22.25 -0.32
CA GLN A 79 8.21 -23.36 -0.04
C GLN A 79 7.29 -23.68 -1.21
N LYS A 80 7.34 -22.90 -2.29
CA LYS A 80 6.45 -23.01 -3.45
C LYS A 80 4.96 -22.98 -3.07
N ASP A 81 4.64 -22.18 -2.05
CA ASP A 81 3.27 -21.96 -1.63
C ASP A 81 2.48 -21.22 -2.71
N ASP A 82 1.22 -21.61 -2.91
CA ASP A 82 0.27 -20.76 -3.61
C ASP A 82 -0.25 -19.65 -2.68
N SER A 83 -0.95 -18.68 -3.26
CA SER A 83 -1.44 -17.50 -2.51
C SER A 83 -2.42 -17.88 -1.39
N ALA A 84 -3.23 -18.92 -1.58
CA ALA A 84 -4.18 -19.40 -0.58
C ALA A 84 -3.43 -20.05 0.60
N ALA A 85 -2.48 -20.94 0.33
CA ALA A 85 -1.69 -21.60 1.35
C ALA A 85 -0.90 -20.58 2.18
N LEU A 86 -0.26 -19.62 1.51
CA LEU A 86 0.49 -18.56 2.19
C LEU A 86 -0.43 -17.68 3.05
N ALA A 87 -1.57 -17.23 2.53
CA ALA A 87 -2.52 -16.42 3.30
C ALA A 87 -3.01 -17.15 4.56
N ASN A 88 -3.31 -18.46 4.45
CA ASN A 88 -3.72 -19.29 5.59
C ASN A 88 -2.60 -19.50 6.63
N LYS A 89 -1.33 -19.48 6.22
CA LYS A 89 -0.18 -19.51 7.14
C LYS A 89 0.04 -18.17 7.86
N LEU A 90 -0.26 -17.05 7.18
CA LEU A 90 -0.04 -15.70 7.71
C LEU A 90 -1.17 -15.23 8.64
N ALA A 91 -2.42 -15.59 8.37
CA ALA A 91 -3.56 -15.12 9.15
C ALA A 91 -3.42 -15.43 10.66
N PRO A 92 -3.00 -16.63 11.12
CA PRO A 92 -2.83 -16.90 12.56
C PRO A 92 -1.74 -16.08 13.24
N LEU A 93 -0.87 -15.41 12.48
CA LEU A 93 0.19 -14.55 13.02
C LEU A 93 -0.32 -13.15 13.38
N GLN A 94 -1.55 -12.80 12.98
CA GLN A 94 -2.19 -11.54 13.31
C GLN A 94 -3.32 -11.76 14.33
N ALA A 95 -3.54 -10.77 15.20
CA ALA A 95 -4.68 -10.81 16.11
C ALA A 95 -5.97 -10.53 15.35
N ASN A 96 -7.08 -11.11 15.82
CA ASN A 96 -8.43 -10.91 15.25
C ASN A 96 -8.50 -11.18 13.74
N ALA A 97 -7.68 -12.09 13.22
CA ALA A 97 -7.61 -12.36 11.80
C ALA A 97 -8.91 -13.01 11.28
N SER A 98 -9.42 -12.48 10.17
CA SER A 98 -10.52 -13.12 9.45
C SER A 98 -10.01 -14.29 8.62
N THR A 99 -10.91 -15.17 8.19
CA THR A 99 -10.58 -16.23 7.22
C THR A 99 -10.12 -15.61 5.90
N PRO A 100 -8.96 -16.03 5.35
CA PRO A 100 -8.51 -15.59 4.04
C PRO A 100 -9.49 -15.94 2.92
N ARG A 101 -9.67 -15.04 1.98
CA ARG A 101 -10.55 -15.21 0.81
C ARG A 101 -9.95 -14.54 -0.43
N PRO A 102 -10.27 -15.04 -1.65
CA PRO A 102 -9.82 -14.39 -2.88
C PRO A 102 -10.52 -13.04 -3.08
N GLN A 103 -9.77 -12.03 -3.51
CA GLN A 103 -10.27 -10.72 -3.89
C GLN A 103 -9.41 -10.13 -5.00
N GLY A 104 -9.91 -10.14 -6.24
CA GLY A 104 -9.12 -9.80 -7.42
C GLY A 104 -7.92 -10.73 -7.55
N PRO A 105 -6.71 -10.20 -7.79
CA PRO A 105 -5.50 -11.01 -7.92
C PRO A 105 -4.94 -11.51 -6.57
N PHE A 106 -5.50 -11.09 -5.46
CA PHE A 106 -4.96 -11.37 -4.12
C PHE A 106 -5.83 -12.33 -3.31
N TRP A 107 -5.21 -13.06 -2.40
CA TRP A 107 -5.86 -13.60 -1.22
C TRP A 107 -5.76 -12.59 -0.10
N THR A 108 -6.89 -12.26 0.52
CA THR A 108 -6.98 -11.17 1.51
C THR A 108 -7.59 -11.63 2.80
N PHE A 109 -7.16 -11.03 3.89
CA PHE A 109 -7.78 -11.15 5.19
C PHE A 109 -7.59 -9.87 6.00
N ASN A 110 -8.52 -9.57 6.89
CA ASN A 110 -8.39 -8.51 7.87
C ASN A 110 -7.65 -9.06 9.10
N GLY A 111 -6.89 -8.21 9.78
CA GLY A 111 -6.22 -8.59 11.02
C GLY A 111 -5.48 -7.41 11.64
N GLU A 112 -4.93 -7.65 12.82
CA GLU A 112 -4.10 -6.68 13.53
C GLU A 112 -2.66 -7.19 13.55
N PRO A 113 -1.76 -6.64 12.71
CA PRO A 113 -0.37 -7.03 12.72
C PRO A 113 0.26 -6.76 14.09
N ARG A 114 1.12 -7.67 14.54
CA ARG A 114 1.90 -7.47 15.77
C ARG A 114 3.04 -6.48 15.51
N SER A 115 2.69 -5.22 15.32
CA SER A 115 3.65 -4.13 15.09
C SER A 115 3.70 -3.24 16.33
N GLN A 116 4.91 -2.85 16.74
CA GLN A 116 5.10 -1.83 17.78
C GLN A 116 5.02 -0.41 17.19
N THR A 117 5.31 -0.27 15.90
CA THR A 117 5.38 1.04 15.22
C THR A 117 4.00 1.56 14.85
N PHE A 118 3.11 0.67 14.37
CA PHE A 118 1.74 1.05 13.98
C PHE A 118 0.77 -0.09 14.31
N PRO A 119 0.28 -0.17 15.55
CA PRO A 119 -0.63 -1.23 16.01
C PRO A 119 -2.08 -0.93 15.61
N ALA A 120 -2.37 -0.84 14.31
CA ALA A 120 -3.71 -0.60 13.78
C ALA A 120 -4.21 -1.80 12.99
N PRO A 121 -5.52 -2.06 12.97
CA PRO A 121 -6.09 -3.09 12.10
C PRO A 121 -5.82 -2.75 10.63
N GLY A 122 -5.69 -3.78 9.81
CA GLY A 122 -5.43 -3.62 8.39
C GLY A 122 -5.95 -4.78 7.56
N VAL A 123 -5.79 -4.63 6.25
CA VAL A 123 -6.05 -5.67 5.26
C VAL A 123 -4.72 -6.21 4.78
N THR A 124 -4.50 -7.51 4.94
CA THR A 124 -3.35 -8.19 4.35
C THR A 124 -3.75 -8.76 3.00
N LYS A 125 -2.96 -8.45 1.99
CA LYS A 125 -3.12 -8.90 0.60
C LYS A 125 -1.91 -9.75 0.23
N VAL A 126 -2.16 -10.96 -0.26
CA VAL A 126 -1.13 -11.96 -0.56
C VAL A 126 -1.25 -12.40 -2.00
N ASN A 127 -0.14 -12.41 -2.71
CA ASN A 127 -0.03 -13.04 -4.02
C ASN A 127 1.30 -13.78 -4.14
N THR A 128 1.36 -14.81 -4.99
CA THR A 128 2.57 -15.60 -5.20
C THR A 128 2.78 -15.90 -6.67
N THR A 129 4.03 -16.03 -7.04
CA THR A 129 4.47 -16.69 -8.28
C THR A 129 5.25 -17.95 -7.91
N SER A 130 5.76 -18.70 -8.90
CA SER A 130 6.64 -19.84 -8.65
C SER A 130 7.86 -19.49 -7.80
N ASP A 131 8.35 -18.25 -7.87
CA ASP A 131 9.66 -17.85 -7.35
C ASP A 131 9.60 -16.77 -6.29
N LYS A 132 8.50 -16.03 -6.22
CA LYS A 132 8.34 -14.90 -5.29
C LYS A 132 7.01 -14.96 -4.56
N VAL A 133 7.02 -14.43 -3.34
CA VAL A 133 5.81 -14.08 -2.60
C VAL A 133 5.70 -12.56 -2.48
N PHE A 134 4.49 -12.07 -2.57
CA PHE A 134 4.12 -10.67 -2.33
C PHE A 134 3.15 -10.62 -1.15
N ILE A 135 3.47 -9.81 -0.18
CA ILE A 135 2.62 -9.58 0.99
C ILE A 135 2.50 -8.06 1.16
N ALA A 136 1.29 -7.53 1.14
CA ALA A 136 1.03 -6.14 1.47
C ALA A 136 0.08 -6.07 2.66
N ILE A 137 0.42 -5.22 3.63
CA ILE A 137 -0.43 -4.91 4.78
C ILE A 137 -0.83 -3.46 4.66
N VAL A 138 -2.12 -3.21 4.43
CA VAL A 138 -2.69 -1.87 4.27
C VAL A 138 -3.44 -1.51 5.53
N GLN A 139 -2.94 -0.54 6.28
CA GLN A 139 -3.48 -0.07 7.56
C GLN A 139 -3.91 1.39 7.41
N ASP A 140 -5.21 1.64 7.46
CA ASP A 140 -5.78 2.97 7.24
C ASP A 140 -7.04 3.16 8.11
N PRO A 141 -6.88 3.21 9.44
CA PRO A 141 -8.03 3.28 10.36
C PRO A 141 -8.85 4.56 10.21
N GLN A 142 -8.26 5.61 9.64
CA GLN A 142 -8.91 6.92 9.46
C GLN A 142 -9.32 7.20 8.01
N GLN A 143 -9.20 6.22 7.11
CA GLN A 143 -9.53 6.34 5.68
C GLN A 143 -8.79 7.50 4.97
N ARG A 144 -7.48 7.58 5.21
CA ARG A 144 -6.58 8.62 4.68
C ARG A 144 -6.07 8.33 3.26
N GLY A 145 -6.62 7.30 2.59
CA GLY A 145 -6.35 6.99 1.19
C GLY A 145 -5.33 5.88 0.93
N ALA A 146 -4.98 5.05 1.91
CA ALA A 146 -4.01 3.97 1.71
C ALA A 146 -4.43 2.99 0.61
N GLU A 147 -5.71 2.67 0.47
CA GLU A 147 -6.19 1.81 -0.62
C GLU A 147 -5.98 2.44 -2.00
N ALA A 148 -6.13 3.75 -2.14
CA ALA A 148 -5.89 4.45 -3.40
C ALA A 148 -4.39 4.44 -3.75
N VAL A 149 -3.51 4.66 -2.75
CA VAL A 149 -2.06 4.55 -2.92
C VAL A 149 -1.68 3.13 -3.30
N PHE A 150 -2.21 2.10 -2.62
CA PHE A 150 -1.97 0.71 -2.96
C PHE A 150 -2.46 0.38 -4.39
N ALA A 151 -3.64 0.86 -4.78
CA ALA A 151 -4.20 0.64 -6.11
C ALA A 151 -3.40 1.33 -7.22
N SER A 152 -2.61 2.35 -6.91
CA SER A 152 -1.72 3.03 -7.86
C SER A 152 -0.41 2.30 -8.13
N LEU A 153 -0.10 1.23 -7.36
CA LEU A 153 1.14 0.46 -7.53
C LEU A 153 1.25 -0.11 -8.93
N LYS A 154 2.42 0.06 -9.52
CA LYS A 154 2.79 -0.51 -10.81
C LYS A 154 4.12 -1.24 -10.64
N GLY A 155 4.22 -2.47 -11.16
CA GLY A 155 5.48 -3.19 -11.23
C GLY A 155 6.40 -2.58 -12.27
N LEU A 156 7.64 -2.32 -11.91
CA LEU A 156 8.67 -1.78 -12.81
C LEU A 156 9.43 -2.89 -13.56
N THR A 157 9.29 -4.13 -13.13
CA THR A 157 9.79 -5.32 -13.82
C THR A 157 8.65 -6.26 -14.21
N PRO A 158 8.83 -7.15 -15.19
CA PRO A 158 7.83 -8.16 -15.54
C PRO A 158 7.44 -9.03 -14.34
N GLU A 159 8.39 -9.39 -13.47
CA GLU A 159 8.17 -10.17 -12.27
C GLU A 159 7.34 -9.41 -11.24
N ALA A 160 7.69 -8.14 -10.98
CA ALA A 160 6.91 -7.28 -10.07
C ALA A 160 5.50 -7.03 -10.60
N SER A 161 5.33 -6.87 -11.92
CA SER A 161 4.01 -6.71 -12.55
C SER A 161 3.13 -7.96 -12.37
N LYS A 162 3.71 -9.16 -12.47
CA LYS A 162 2.98 -10.42 -12.22
C LYS A 162 2.49 -10.53 -10.77
N LEU A 163 3.23 -10.00 -9.80
CA LEU A 163 2.84 -10.00 -8.40
C LEU A 163 1.60 -9.13 -8.13
N LEU A 164 1.28 -8.17 -9.00
CA LEU A 164 0.13 -7.28 -8.89
C LEU A 164 -1.06 -7.70 -9.77
N SER A 165 -0.92 -8.66 -10.69
CA SER A 165 -1.86 -8.85 -11.81
C SER A 165 -2.30 -10.30 -12.08
N GLN A 166 -2.23 -11.23 -11.14
CA GLN A 166 -2.72 -12.59 -11.41
C GLN A 166 -4.21 -12.74 -11.30
#